data_8068d2d081db2792c9f082960c6c5e5a
#
_entry.id   8068d2d081db2792c9f082960c6c5e5a
#
_cell.length_a   1.000
_cell.length_b   1.000
_cell.length_c   1.000
_cell.angle_alpha   90.00
_cell.angle_beta   90.00
_cell.angle_gamma   90.00
#
_symmetry.space_group_name_H-M   'P 1'
#
loop_
_entity.id
_entity.type
_entity.pdbx_description
1 polymer ?
#
loop_
_entity_poly.entity_id
_entity_poly.type
_entity_poly.pdbx_seq_one_letter_code
_entity_poly.pdbx_strand_id
1 'polypeptide(L)'
;MKSLKESIFDDVEDIVNDDTALIEQFLKDNYKIDGTYEIRGSYNIADNVVDVKGDVTVKDKNIESLTNGLFRFGTVTGHFICTYCPKLISLEGAPKEVSRDFKCNSCPGLVSLKGAPKEVGWDFYCNDCPNIKSLEGAPKEVGGDFYCNKCTNLKSLEGAPKEVSGDFYCNNCTSLRTLEGAPKKVNGDFWCNNCKNIRSLKGAPEEVGGSFWCSGCRKLKITDQDRKKYIIES
;
A
#
# COMPACT_ATOMS: atom_id res chain seq x y z
N MET A 1 0.48 45.69 -31.85
CA MET A 1 0.84 44.30 -32.22
C MET A 1 1.56 43.70 -31.04
N LYS A 2 0.88 42.82 -30.25
CA LYS A 2 1.57 41.98 -29.26
C LYS A 2 2.55 41.06 -29.99
N SER A 3 3.73 40.87 -29.45
CA SER A 3 4.73 40.01 -30.08
C SER A 3 4.26 38.54 -30.04
N LEU A 4 4.69 37.76 -31.04
CA LEU A 4 4.36 36.32 -31.09
C LEU A 4 4.77 35.56 -29.82
N LYS A 5 5.79 36.08 -29.11
CA LYS A 5 6.26 35.52 -27.83
C LYS A 5 5.26 35.76 -26.68
N GLU A 6 4.63 36.94 -26.61
CA GLU A 6 3.65 37.24 -25.57
C GLU A 6 2.37 36.39 -25.75
N SER A 7 1.95 36.15 -27.00
CA SER A 7 0.80 35.26 -27.29
C SER A 7 1.04 33.81 -26.87
N ILE A 8 2.27 33.28 -27.08
CA ILE A 8 2.60 31.89 -26.69
C ILE A 8 2.69 31.76 -25.17
N PHE A 9 3.15 32.77 -24.45
CA PHE A 9 3.20 32.74 -22.99
C PHE A 9 1.80 32.83 -22.36
N ASP A 10 0.91 33.66 -22.90
CA ASP A 10 -0.48 33.75 -22.46
C ASP A 10 -1.21 32.40 -22.68
N ASP A 11 -1.00 31.72 -23.82
CA ASP A 11 -1.59 30.41 -24.12
C ASP A 11 -1.03 29.29 -23.23
N VAL A 12 0.23 29.36 -22.81
CA VAL A 12 0.84 28.36 -21.91
C VAL A 12 0.39 28.58 -20.46
N GLU A 13 0.23 29.82 -20.00
CA GLU A 13 -0.34 30.11 -18.67
C GLU A 13 -1.81 29.67 -18.57
N ASP A 14 -2.61 29.85 -19.61
CA ASP A 14 -4.00 29.39 -19.67
C ASP A 14 -4.10 27.84 -19.67
N ILE A 15 -3.21 27.13 -20.36
CA ILE A 15 -3.16 25.66 -20.37
C ILE A 15 -2.76 25.12 -19.00
N VAL A 16 -1.75 25.70 -18.36
CA VAL A 16 -1.30 25.29 -17.00
C VAL A 16 -2.40 25.58 -15.96
N ASN A 17 -3.13 26.67 -16.10
CA ASN A 17 -4.25 27.00 -15.23
C ASN A 17 -5.44 26.03 -15.40
N ASP A 18 -5.70 25.53 -16.58
CA ASP A 18 -6.80 24.62 -16.86
C ASP A 18 -6.54 23.24 -16.24
N ASP A 19 -5.35 22.68 -16.42
CA ASP A 19 -4.94 21.40 -15.80
C ASP A 19 -4.95 21.49 -14.26
N THR A 20 -4.47 22.58 -13.69
CA THR A 20 -4.48 22.81 -12.24
C THR A 20 -5.89 22.87 -11.69
N ALA A 21 -6.79 23.59 -12.35
CA ALA A 21 -8.19 23.71 -11.96
C ALA A 21 -8.92 22.36 -12.03
N LEU A 22 -8.64 21.53 -13.05
CA LEU A 22 -9.16 20.17 -13.16
C LEU A 22 -8.66 19.27 -12.04
N ILE A 23 -7.37 19.35 -11.69
CA ILE A 23 -6.79 18.60 -10.58
C ILE A 23 -7.42 19.01 -9.25
N GLU A 24 -7.56 20.32 -9.00
CA GLU A 24 -8.19 20.84 -7.80
C GLU A 24 -9.65 20.39 -7.66
N GLN A 25 -10.40 20.43 -8.75
CA GLN A 25 -11.78 19.95 -8.76
C GLN A 25 -11.85 18.45 -8.47
N PHE A 26 -10.98 17.65 -9.11
CA PHE A 26 -10.92 16.21 -8.87
C PHE A 26 -10.56 15.89 -7.41
N LEU A 27 -9.60 16.60 -6.84
CA LEU A 27 -9.22 16.45 -5.42
C LEU A 27 -10.40 16.78 -4.51
N LYS A 28 -11.08 17.88 -4.74
CA LYS A 28 -12.26 18.32 -3.96
C LYS A 28 -13.39 17.30 -3.98
N ASP A 29 -13.65 16.67 -5.12
CA ASP A 29 -14.75 15.73 -5.28
C ASP A 29 -14.45 14.36 -4.69
N ASN A 30 -13.22 13.89 -4.81
CA ASN A 30 -12.85 12.51 -4.49
C ASN A 30 -12.09 12.34 -3.18
N TYR A 31 -11.50 13.41 -2.63
CA TYR A 31 -10.65 13.31 -1.46
C TYR A 31 -11.10 14.23 -0.31
N LYS A 32 -10.88 13.75 0.90
CA LYS A 32 -10.79 14.56 2.09
C LYS A 32 -9.29 14.68 2.42
N ILE A 33 -8.78 15.88 2.33
CA ILE A 33 -7.41 16.20 2.73
C ILE A 33 -7.53 16.83 4.11
N ASP A 34 -7.30 16.01 5.14
CA ASP A 34 -7.29 16.45 6.52
C ASP A 34 -5.84 16.63 6.97
N GLY A 35 -5.47 17.88 7.14
CA GLY A 35 -4.47 18.22 8.11
C GLY A 35 -5.19 18.90 9.26
N THR A 36 -4.58 19.03 10.40
CA THR A 36 -4.97 20.01 11.42
C THR A 36 -4.99 21.43 10.82
N TYR A 37 -4.95 21.54 9.51
CA TYR A 37 -4.80 22.73 8.72
C TYR A 37 -5.71 22.64 7.51
N GLU A 38 -6.62 23.59 7.38
CA GLU A 38 -7.43 23.80 6.18
C GLU A 38 -6.56 23.75 4.92
N ILE A 39 -7.08 23.21 3.83
CA ILE A 39 -6.46 23.02 2.51
C ILE A 39 -5.81 24.31 1.92
N ARG A 40 -5.94 25.44 2.55
CA ARG A 40 -5.35 26.69 2.11
C ARG A 40 -3.84 26.72 2.34
N GLY A 41 -3.12 26.14 1.37
CA GLY A 41 -1.66 26.20 1.28
C GLY A 41 -0.91 24.91 1.63
N SER A 42 -1.57 23.77 1.72
CA SER A 42 -0.92 22.51 2.11
C SER A 42 -0.65 21.55 0.96
N TYR A 43 -0.92 21.87 -0.27
CA TYR A 43 -0.44 21.09 -1.41
C TYR A 43 0.24 21.98 -2.44
N ASN A 44 1.20 21.40 -3.14
CA ASN A 44 1.86 22.00 -4.28
C ASN A 44 1.57 21.16 -5.50
N ILE A 45 1.09 21.79 -6.56
CA ILE A 45 0.91 21.15 -7.87
C ILE A 45 2.01 21.70 -8.77
N ALA A 46 2.97 20.85 -9.08
CA ALA A 46 4.01 21.14 -10.05
C ALA A 46 4.18 19.92 -10.96
N ASP A 47 4.22 20.10 -12.25
CA ASP A 47 4.37 19.04 -13.24
C ASP A 47 3.35 17.90 -13.04
N ASN A 48 2.10 18.23 -12.74
CA ASN A 48 1.03 17.27 -12.40
C ASN A 48 1.38 16.33 -11.24
N VAL A 49 2.16 16.82 -10.28
CA VAL A 49 2.47 16.13 -9.02
C VAL A 49 1.83 16.90 -7.87
N VAL A 50 1.12 16.18 -7.01
CA VAL A 50 0.45 16.74 -5.83
C VAL A 50 1.17 16.25 -4.57
N ASP A 51 1.93 17.14 -3.93
CA ASP A 51 2.51 16.93 -2.61
C ASP A 51 1.55 17.42 -1.53
N VAL A 52 1.33 16.63 -0.48
CA VAL A 52 0.37 16.95 0.59
C VAL A 52 1.05 16.96 1.95
N LYS A 53 0.89 18.08 2.68
CA LYS A 53 1.23 18.16 4.10
C LYS A 53 0.00 17.82 4.92
N GLY A 54 -0.03 16.60 5.48
CA GLY A 54 -1.16 16.09 6.27
C GLY A 54 -1.70 14.80 5.71
N ASP A 55 -2.92 14.44 6.10
CA ASP A 55 -3.57 13.19 5.75
C ASP A 55 -4.38 13.34 4.46
N VAL A 56 -4.41 12.25 3.68
CA VAL A 56 -5.25 12.12 2.49
C VAL A 56 -6.21 10.95 2.68
N THR A 57 -7.50 11.19 2.54
CA THR A 57 -8.52 10.15 2.60
C THR A 57 -9.39 10.16 1.35
N VAL A 58 -9.52 9.01 0.70
CA VAL A 58 -10.48 8.82 -0.39
C VAL A 58 -11.90 8.93 0.15
N LYS A 59 -12.64 9.93 -0.32
CA LYS A 59 -14.02 10.24 0.08
C LYS A 59 -15.02 9.44 -0.75
N ASP A 60 -14.85 9.44 -2.08
CA ASP A 60 -15.69 8.64 -2.97
C ASP A 60 -15.26 7.18 -2.95
N LYS A 61 -16.09 6.33 -2.33
CA LYS A 61 -15.84 4.89 -2.25
C LYS A 61 -16.06 4.14 -3.56
N ASN A 62 -16.63 4.79 -4.57
CA ASN A 62 -16.81 4.23 -5.91
C ASN A 62 -15.66 4.59 -6.86
N ILE A 63 -14.59 5.22 -6.36
CA ILE A 63 -13.43 5.58 -7.17
C ILE A 63 -12.83 4.33 -7.84
N GLU A 64 -12.55 4.42 -9.13
CA GLU A 64 -11.95 3.34 -9.93
C GLU A 64 -10.45 3.54 -10.10
N SER A 65 -9.98 4.79 -10.05
CA SER A 65 -8.58 5.21 -10.15
C SER A 65 -8.29 6.32 -9.15
N LEU A 66 -7.11 6.31 -8.55
CA LEU A 66 -6.71 7.33 -7.57
C LEU A 66 -6.54 8.73 -8.19
N THR A 67 -6.24 8.83 -9.48
CA THR A 67 -5.94 10.12 -10.11
C THR A 67 -6.61 10.31 -11.46
N ASN A 68 -7.27 9.27 -11.97
CA ASN A 68 -7.84 9.23 -13.29
C ASN A 68 -6.87 9.66 -14.41
N GLY A 69 -5.56 9.50 -14.18
CA GLY A 69 -4.51 9.89 -15.13
C GLY A 69 -4.22 11.39 -15.20
N LEU A 70 -4.92 12.22 -14.44
CA LEU A 70 -4.75 13.68 -14.45
C LEU A 70 -3.46 14.14 -13.77
N PHE A 71 -3.07 13.44 -12.70
CA PHE A 71 -1.91 13.77 -11.88
C PHE A 71 -1.36 12.52 -11.21
N ARG A 72 -0.35 12.68 -10.38
CA ARG A 72 0.11 11.67 -9.42
C ARG A 72 0.35 12.33 -8.07
N PHE A 73 0.14 11.59 -7.00
CA PHE A 73 0.61 12.06 -5.71
C PHE A 73 2.15 11.93 -5.64
N GLY A 74 2.80 12.95 -5.08
CA GLY A 74 4.22 12.94 -4.75
C GLY A 74 4.45 12.37 -3.37
N THR A 75 4.67 13.25 -2.38
CA THR A 75 4.85 12.90 -0.97
C THR A 75 3.61 13.26 -0.16
N VAL A 76 3.23 12.39 0.78
CA VAL A 76 2.19 12.65 1.78
C VAL A 76 2.81 12.54 3.16
N THR A 77 2.84 13.66 3.92
CA THR A 77 3.49 13.68 5.24
C THR A 77 2.63 13.10 6.36
N GLY A 78 1.36 12.85 6.11
CA GLY A 78 0.41 12.19 7.01
C GLY A 78 0.12 10.75 6.57
N HIS A 79 -1.12 10.31 6.83
CA HIS A 79 -1.66 9.04 6.37
C HIS A 79 -2.23 9.16 4.95
N PHE A 80 -2.15 8.09 4.16
CA PHE A 80 -2.91 7.97 2.92
C PHE A 80 -3.92 6.83 3.04
N ILE A 81 -5.21 7.14 2.94
CA ILE A 81 -6.30 6.22 3.26
C ILE A 81 -7.24 6.07 2.06
N CYS A 82 -7.17 4.92 1.40
CA CYS A 82 -8.06 4.52 0.30
C CYS A 82 -8.80 3.20 0.61
N THR A 83 -9.36 3.10 1.81
CA THR A 83 -10.05 1.91 2.30
C THR A 83 -11.50 1.83 1.83
N TYR A 84 -12.03 0.57 1.76
CA TYR A 84 -13.43 0.32 1.36
C TYR A 84 -13.77 0.88 -0.02
N CYS A 85 -12.83 0.78 -0.98
CA CYS A 85 -13.02 1.22 -2.37
C CYS A 85 -13.21 -0.02 -3.27
N PRO A 86 -14.45 -0.51 -3.45
CA PRO A 86 -14.69 -1.79 -4.12
C PRO A 86 -14.37 -1.79 -5.61
N LYS A 87 -14.37 -0.62 -6.24
CA LYS A 87 -14.08 -0.49 -7.67
C LYS A 87 -12.61 -0.14 -7.96
N LEU A 88 -11.81 0.17 -6.93
CA LEU A 88 -10.38 0.48 -7.10
C LEU A 88 -9.63 -0.77 -7.55
N ILE A 89 -9.06 -0.73 -8.76
CA ILE A 89 -8.40 -1.89 -9.38
C ILE A 89 -6.88 -1.90 -9.26
N SER A 90 -6.27 -0.74 -9.04
CA SER A 90 -4.82 -0.56 -8.88
C SER A 90 -4.51 0.62 -7.96
N LEU A 91 -3.26 0.72 -7.52
CA LEU A 91 -2.76 1.84 -6.72
C LEU A 91 -1.96 2.84 -7.58
N GLU A 92 -2.08 2.76 -8.92
CA GLU A 92 -1.43 3.74 -9.79
C GLU A 92 -1.90 5.16 -9.46
N GLY A 93 -0.95 6.08 -9.37
CA GLY A 93 -1.20 7.45 -8.92
C GLY A 93 -1.09 7.66 -7.40
N ALA A 94 -0.95 6.59 -6.59
CA ALA A 94 -0.67 6.73 -5.17
C ALA A 94 0.65 7.49 -4.92
N PRO A 95 0.84 8.07 -3.71
CA PRO A 95 2.07 8.76 -3.35
C PRO A 95 3.30 7.86 -3.52
N LYS A 96 4.44 8.47 -3.86
CA LYS A 96 5.71 7.75 -3.85
C LYS A 96 6.16 7.41 -2.44
N GLU A 97 5.88 8.31 -1.51
CA GLU A 97 6.28 8.22 -0.11
C GLU A 97 5.12 8.67 0.78
N VAL A 98 4.90 7.94 1.86
CA VAL A 98 3.93 8.26 2.89
C VAL A 98 4.64 8.21 4.23
N SER A 99 4.69 9.34 4.95
CA SER A 99 5.45 9.42 6.21
C SER A 99 4.79 8.65 7.36
N ARG A 100 3.48 8.38 7.26
CA ARG A 100 2.73 7.59 8.25
C ARG A 100 2.15 6.34 7.60
N ASP A 101 0.91 5.95 7.92
CA ASP A 101 0.30 4.75 7.38
C ASP A 101 -0.18 4.91 5.94
N PHE A 102 -0.02 3.85 5.17
CA PHE A 102 -0.74 3.69 3.91
C PHE A 102 -1.81 2.60 4.05
N LYS A 103 -3.07 2.96 3.82
CA LYS A 103 -4.21 2.05 4.02
C LYS A 103 -4.99 1.86 2.73
N CYS A 104 -4.95 0.64 2.17
CA CYS A 104 -5.76 0.22 1.03
C CYS A 104 -6.55 -1.07 1.32
N ASN A 105 -6.89 -1.30 2.59
CA ASN A 105 -7.62 -2.49 3.01
C ASN A 105 -9.10 -2.45 2.58
N SER A 106 -9.70 -3.63 2.53
CA SER A 106 -11.11 -3.83 2.15
C SER A 106 -11.45 -3.26 0.76
N CYS A 107 -10.52 -3.44 -0.19
CA CYS A 107 -10.67 -3.07 -1.59
C CYS A 107 -10.76 -4.33 -2.46
N PRO A 108 -11.93 -4.96 -2.59
CA PRO A 108 -12.08 -6.22 -3.32
C PRO A 108 -11.80 -6.11 -4.82
N GLY A 109 -11.87 -4.90 -5.41
CA GLY A 109 -11.47 -4.67 -6.79
C GLY A 109 -9.97 -4.76 -7.03
N LEU A 110 -9.15 -4.57 -5.98
CA LEU A 110 -7.70 -4.49 -6.10
C LEU A 110 -7.07 -5.85 -6.44
N VAL A 111 -6.39 -5.91 -7.59
CA VAL A 111 -5.81 -7.16 -8.10
C VAL A 111 -4.30 -7.27 -7.90
N SER A 112 -3.63 -6.17 -7.63
CA SER A 112 -2.19 -6.08 -7.33
C SER A 112 -1.88 -4.84 -6.50
N LEU A 113 -0.68 -4.77 -5.93
CA LEU A 113 -0.17 -3.59 -5.21
C LEU A 113 0.64 -2.66 -6.11
N LYS A 114 0.63 -2.89 -7.44
CA LYS A 114 1.34 -2.03 -8.38
C LYS A 114 0.88 -0.58 -8.24
N GLY A 115 1.84 0.33 -8.12
CA GLY A 115 1.59 1.74 -7.86
C GLY A 115 1.59 2.12 -6.37
N ALA A 116 1.69 1.16 -5.44
CA ALA A 116 1.85 1.49 -4.02
C ALA A 116 3.11 2.34 -3.78
N PRO A 117 3.18 3.08 -2.66
CA PRO A 117 4.35 3.82 -2.25
C PRO A 117 5.61 2.95 -2.22
N LYS A 118 6.76 3.54 -2.50
CA LYS A 118 8.04 2.86 -2.34
C LYS A 118 8.42 2.74 -0.87
N GLU A 119 8.06 3.76 -0.10
CA GLU A 119 8.40 3.90 1.32
C GLU A 119 7.16 4.29 2.11
N VAL A 120 6.93 3.62 3.23
CA VAL A 120 5.87 3.91 4.19
C VAL A 120 6.53 4.01 5.57
N GLY A 121 6.42 5.18 6.20
CA GLY A 121 7.11 5.46 7.46
C GLY A 121 6.56 4.69 8.65
N TRP A 122 5.27 4.35 8.61
CA TRP A 122 4.59 3.55 9.65
C TRP A 122 4.05 2.26 9.04
N ASP A 123 2.76 1.97 9.18
CA ASP A 123 2.17 0.70 8.80
C ASP A 123 1.62 0.70 7.37
N PHE A 124 1.72 -0.46 6.73
CA PHE A 124 1.10 -0.72 5.42
C PHE A 124 -0.04 -1.72 5.55
N TYR A 125 -1.26 -1.31 5.15
CA TYR A 125 -2.46 -2.14 5.25
C TYR A 125 -3.04 -2.47 3.87
N CYS A 126 -3.06 -3.75 3.51
CA CYS A 126 -3.78 -4.28 2.35
C CYS A 126 -4.67 -5.49 2.72
N ASN A 127 -5.20 -5.49 3.95
CA ASN A 127 -6.08 -6.56 4.44
C ASN A 127 -7.39 -6.63 3.66
N ASP A 128 -8.05 -7.80 3.67
CA ASP A 128 -9.38 -7.98 3.06
C ASP A 128 -9.42 -7.54 1.58
N CYS A 129 -8.32 -7.78 0.85
CA CYS A 129 -8.22 -7.59 -0.60
C CYS A 129 -8.17 -8.98 -1.28
N PRO A 130 -9.32 -9.65 -1.44
CA PRO A 130 -9.35 -11.07 -1.83
C PRO A 130 -8.81 -11.34 -3.22
N ASN A 131 -8.75 -10.36 -4.10
CA ASN A 131 -8.30 -10.53 -5.48
C ASN A 131 -6.80 -10.34 -5.69
N ILE A 132 -6.05 -9.94 -4.67
CA ILE A 132 -4.58 -9.88 -4.70
C ILE A 132 -4.03 -11.31 -4.75
N LYS A 133 -3.16 -11.60 -5.74
CA LYS A 133 -2.58 -12.93 -5.98
C LYS A 133 -1.12 -13.04 -5.56
N SER A 134 -0.40 -11.91 -5.49
CA SER A 134 0.98 -11.74 -5.01
C SER A 134 1.11 -10.38 -4.35
N LEU A 135 2.20 -10.13 -3.64
CA LEU A 135 2.50 -8.83 -3.06
C LEU A 135 3.36 -7.96 -3.99
N GLU A 136 3.43 -8.33 -5.29
CA GLU A 136 4.16 -7.56 -6.29
C GLU A 136 3.65 -6.10 -6.32
N GLY A 137 4.60 -5.17 -6.24
CA GLY A 137 4.32 -3.75 -6.14
C GLY A 137 4.18 -3.22 -4.72
N ALA A 138 4.28 -4.06 -3.69
CA ALA A 138 4.33 -3.60 -2.30
C ALA A 138 5.52 -2.65 -2.05
N PRO A 139 5.47 -1.83 -0.99
CA PRO A 139 6.58 -0.97 -0.58
C PRO A 139 7.88 -1.75 -0.41
N LYS A 140 8.99 -1.10 -0.70
CA LYS A 140 10.32 -1.68 -0.44
C LYS A 140 10.68 -1.60 1.04
N GLU A 141 10.22 -0.53 1.70
CA GLU A 141 10.49 -0.22 3.10
C GLU A 141 9.20 0.10 3.82
N VAL A 142 8.99 -0.54 4.97
CA VAL A 142 7.87 -0.32 5.88
C VAL A 142 8.43 -0.14 7.29
N GLY A 143 8.25 1.05 7.84
CA GLY A 143 8.80 1.43 9.14
C GLY A 143 8.04 0.87 10.35
N GLY A 144 6.83 0.37 10.14
CA GLY A 144 5.98 -0.28 11.13
C GLY A 144 5.62 -1.70 10.70
N ASP A 145 4.34 -2.04 10.84
CA ASP A 145 3.78 -3.35 10.54
C ASP A 145 3.32 -3.48 9.08
N PHE A 146 3.36 -4.70 8.57
CA PHE A 146 2.81 -5.04 7.25
C PHE A 146 1.60 -5.97 7.38
N TYR A 147 0.43 -5.51 6.95
CA TYR A 147 -0.82 -6.24 7.07
C TYR A 147 -1.37 -6.66 5.70
N CYS A 148 -1.40 -7.98 5.43
CA CYS A 148 -2.08 -8.58 4.27
C CYS A 148 -3.04 -9.71 4.68
N ASN A 149 -3.66 -9.60 5.86
CA ASN A 149 -4.60 -10.61 6.35
C ASN A 149 -5.80 -10.78 5.41
N LYS A 150 -6.34 -12.00 5.31
CA LYS A 150 -7.54 -12.33 4.53
C LYS A 150 -7.43 -12.01 3.02
N CYS A 151 -6.22 -11.90 2.48
CA CYS A 151 -6.00 -11.90 1.03
C CYS A 151 -6.16 -13.33 0.52
N THR A 152 -7.43 -13.75 0.33
CA THR A 152 -7.79 -15.18 0.17
C THR A 152 -7.28 -15.81 -1.11
N ASN A 153 -6.94 -15.05 -2.15
CA ASN A 153 -6.34 -15.54 -3.40
C ASN A 153 -4.79 -15.43 -3.43
N LEU A 154 -4.18 -14.92 -2.36
CA LEU A 154 -2.73 -14.82 -2.25
C LEU A 154 -2.11 -16.23 -2.23
N LYS A 155 -1.20 -16.53 -3.17
CA LYS A 155 -0.62 -17.88 -3.35
C LYS A 155 0.78 -18.03 -2.78
N SER A 156 1.55 -16.93 -2.77
CA SER A 156 2.90 -16.78 -2.23
C SER A 156 3.06 -15.37 -1.66
N LEU A 157 4.16 -15.09 -1.00
CA LEU A 157 4.49 -13.76 -0.48
C LEU A 157 5.43 -12.99 -1.43
N GLU A 158 5.57 -13.45 -2.68
CA GLU A 158 6.38 -12.76 -3.69
C GLU A 158 6.00 -11.30 -3.82
N GLY A 159 7.01 -10.44 -3.79
CA GLY A 159 6.86 -8.99 -3.83
C GLY A 159 6.74 -8.34 -2.46
N ALA A 160 6.73 -9.09 -1.36
CA ALA A 160 6.79 -8.48 -0.02
C ALA A 160 8.07 -7.64 0.16
N PRO A 161 8.08 -6.65 1.08
CA PRO A 161 9.29 -5.94 1.49
C PRO A 161 10.39 -6.92 1.88
N LYS A 162 11.65 -6.54 1.68
CA LYS A 162 12.77 -7.38 2.14
C LYS A 162 12.87 -7.42 3.65
N GLU A 163 12.53 -6.32 4.29
CA GLU A 163 12.55 -6.15 5.74
C GLU A 163 11.30 -5.42 6.19
N VAL A 164 10.79 -5.77 7.38
CA VAL A 164 9.67 -5.14 8.05
C VAL A 164 10.12 -4.79 9.46
N SER A 165 10.00 -3.52 9.85
CA SER A 165 10.49 -3.04 11.15
C SER A 165 9.59 -3.45 12.32
N GLY A 166 8.31 -3.72 12.06
CA GLY A 166 7.34 -4.24 13.02
C GLY A 166 7.01 -5.70 12.74
N ASP A 167 5.73 -6.03 12.86
CA ASP A 167 5.17 -7.36 12.63
C ASP A 167 4.77 -7.55 11.17
N PHE A 168 4.75 -8.81 10.72
CA PHE A 168 4.22 -9.20 9.42
C PHE A 168 2.99 -10.09 9.57
N TYR A 169 1.84 -9.63 9.09
CA TYR A 169 0.56 -10.32 9.23
C TYR A 169 0.02 -10.82 7.88
N CYS A 170 -0.05 -12.14 7.71
CA CYS A 170 -0.71 -12.80 6.57
C CYS A 170 -1.75 -13.85 7.02
N ASN A 171 -2.44 -13.59 8.14
CA ASN A 171 -3.44 -14.51 8.69
C ASN A 171 -4.61 -14.71 7.73
N ASN A 172 -5.19 -15.92 7.73
CA ASN A 172 -6.38 -16.28 6.94
C ASN A 172 -6.18 -16.14 5.41
N CYS A 173 -4.93 -16.15 4.91
CA CYS A 173 -4.63 -16.22 3.48
C CYS A 173 -4.81 -17.66 3.01
N THR A 174 -6.08 -18.05 2.74
CA THR A 174 -6.47 -19.46 2.59
C THR A 174 -5.93 -20.13 1.33
N SER A 175 -5.51 -19.37 0.32
CA SER A 175 -4.84 -19.90 -0.89
C SER A 175 -3.31 -19.97 -0.78
N LEU A 176 -2.74 -19.44 0.31
CA LEU A 176 -1.28 -19.40 0.51
C LEU A 176 -0.73 -20.84 0.66
N ARG A 177 0.20 -21.23 -0.21
CA ARG A 177 0.75 -22.59 -0.28
C ARG A 177 2.20 -22.67 0.18
N THR A 178 2.90 -21.56 0.11
CA THR A 178 4.32 -21.41 0.43
C THR A 178 4.55 -20.03 1.05
N LEU A 179 5.61 -19.90 1.82
CA LEU A 179 6.07 -18.60 2.34
C LEU A 179 7.16 -17.98 1.44
N GLU A 180 7.39 -18.56 0.25
CA GLU A 180 8.35 -17.98 -0.71
C GLU A 180 8.02 -16.54 -1.00
N GLY A 181 9.05 -15.69 -1.00
CA GLY A 181 8.92 -14.25 -1.12
C GLY A 181 8.61 -13.51 0.18
N ALA A 182 8.53 -14.20 1.33
CA ALA A 182 8.44 -13.53 2.62
C ALA A 182 9.62 -12.57 2.84
N PRO A 183 9.46 -11.54 3.69
CA PRO A 183 10.58 -10.71 4.11
C PRO A 183 11.75 -11.57 4.60
N LYS A 184 12.97 -11.15 4.31
CA LYS A 184 14.14 -11.82 4.88
C LYS A 184 14.23 -11.62 6.38
N LYS A 185 13.81 -10.43 6.84
CA LYS A 185 13.84 -10.03 8.23
C LYS A 185 12.52 -9.41 8.64
N VAL A 186 12.00 -9.84 9.79
CA VAL A 186 10.86 -9.25 10.49
C VAL A 186 11.33 -8.96 11.91
N ASN A 187 11.37 -7.69 12.31
CA ASN A 187 11.88 -7.34 13.65
C ASN A 187 10.89 -7.70 14.77
N GLY A 188 9.59 -7.73 14.48
CA GLY A 188 8.54 -8.20 15.37
C GLY A 188 8.17 -9.66 15.14
N ASP A 189 6.88 -9.96 15.25
CA ASP A 189 6.28 -11.29 15.06
C ASP A 189 5.95 -11.55 13.58
N PHE A 190 5.98 -12.83 13.19
CA PHE A 190 5.47 -13.29 11.90
C PHE A 190 4.17 -14.08 12.09
N TRP A 191 3.05 -13.59 11.56
CA TRP A 191 1.73 -14.14 11.76
C TRP A 191 1.16 -14.76 10.47
N CYS A 192 1.01 -16.08 10.42
CA CYS A 192 0.37 -16.78 9.31
C CYS A 192 -0.75 -17.74 9.77
N ASN A 193 -1.45 -17.38 10.85
CA ASN A 193 -2.52 -18.21 11.40
C ASN A 193 -3.62 -18.52 10.37
N ASN A 194 -4.19 -19.72 10.43
CA ASN A 194 -5.27 -20.19 9.55
C ASN A 194 -4.92 -20.19 8.04
N CYS A 195 -3.66 -20.17 7.66
CA CYS A 195 -3.20 -20.38 6.30
C CYS A 195 -3.23 -21.89 5.98
N LYS A 196 -4.43 -22.40 5.72
CA LYS A 196 -4.77 -23.85 5.70
C LYS A 196 -4.01 -24.67 4.64
N ASN A 197 -3.38 -24.01 3.65
CA ASN A 197 -2.73 -24.67 2.53
C ASN A 197 -1.20 -24.64 2.57
N ILE A 198 -0.58 -23.94 3.52
CA ILE A 198 0.85 -24.02 3.77
C ILE A 198 1.21 -25.42 4.24
N ARG A 199 2.31 -25.99 3.70
CA ARG A 199 2.74 -27.37 3.99
C ARG A 199 4.07 -27.45 4.74
N SER A 200 4.91 -26.40 4.64
CA SER A 200 6.21 -26.28 5.30
C SER A 200 6.56 -24.82 5.50
N LEU A 201 7.55 -24.54 6.33
CA LEU A 201 8.09 -23.20 6.53
C LEU A 201 9.15 -22.81 5.47
N LYS A 202 9.25 -23.56 4.35
CA LYS A 202 10.14 -23.19 3.26
C LYS A 202 9.77 -21.78 2.75
N GLY A 203 10.78 -20.91 2.63
CA GLY A 203 10.63 -19.52 2.22
C GLY A 203 10.20 -18.58 3.35
N ALA A 204 10.07 -19.06 4.58
CA ALA A 204 9.87 -18.20 5.75
C ALA A 204 11.06 -17.26 5.96
N PRO A 205 10.91 -16.16 6.72
CA PRO A 205 11.98 -15.20 6.99
C PRO A 205 13.26 -15.84 7.50
N GLU A 206 14.38 -15.26 7.14
CA GLU A 206 15.68 -15.70 7.69
C GLU A 206 15.78 -15.36 9.18
N GLU A 207 15.21 -14.19 9.56
CA GLU A 207 15.19 -13.69 10.93
C GLU A 207 13.78 -13.25 11.32
N VAL A 208 13.32 -13.66 12.50
CA VAL A 208 12.09 -13.19 13.17
C VAL A 208 12.49 -12.80 14.58
N GLY A 209 12.33 -11.52 14.91
CA GLY A 209 12.73 -10.96 16.21
C GLY A 209 11.83 -11.38 17.35
N GLY A 210 10.55 -11.64 17.05
CA GLY A 210 9.55 -12.16 17.97
C GLY A 210 9.21 -13.62 17.70
N SER A 211 7.93 -13.96 17.81
CA SER A 211 7.38 -15.30 17.63
C SER A 211 6.89 -15.53 16.21
N PHE A 212 6.88 -16.81 15.82
CA PHE A 212 6.31 -17.30 14.56
C PHE A 212 4.95 -17.95 14.83
N TRP A 213 3.86 -17.24 14.50
CA TRP A 213 2.50 -17.66 14.76
C TRP A 213 1.88 -18.38 13.56
N CYS A 214 1.59 -19.68 13.71
CA CYS A 214 1.04 -20.51 12.62
C CYS A 214 -0.12 -21.41 13.06
N SER A 215 -0.87 -21.00 14.09
CA SER A 215 -2.02 -21.75 14.59
C SER A 215 -3.07 -21.96 13.49
N GLY A 216 -3.70 -23.11 13.45
CA GLY A 216 -4.73 -23.45 12.45
C GLY A 216 -4.21 -23.73 11.04
N CYS A 217 -2.90 -23.81 10.82
CA CYS A 217 -2.27 -24.23 9.56
C CYS A 217 -2.27 -25.76 9.44
N ARG A 218 -3.44 -26.36 9.16
CA ARG A 218 -3.73 -27.79 9.30
C ARG A 218 -2.85 -28.72 8.45
N LYS A 219 -2.22 -28.24 7.37
CA LYS A 219 -1.34 -29.02 6.48
C LYS A 219 0.14 -28.80 6.76
N LEU A 220 0.46 -27.83 7.64
CA LEU A 220 1.83 -27.47 7.95
C LEU A 220 2.52 -28.58 8.73
N LYS A 221 3.70 -28.97 8.26
CA LYS A 221 4.62 -29.87 8.94
C LYS A 221 5.78 -29.05 9.47
N ILE A 222 5.91 -28.95 10.79
CA ILE A 222 6.98 -28.25 11.49
C ILE A 222 8.05 -29.28 11.80
N THR A 223 9.30 -29.01 11.41
CA THR A 223 10.46 -29.85 11.65
C THR A 223 11.19 -29.44 12.94
N ASP A 224 12.08 -30.31 13.45
CA ASP A 224 12.95 -29.97 14.58
C ASP A 224 13.90 -28.81 14.24
N GLN A 225 14.27 -28.66 12.96
CA GLN A 225 15.08 -27.55 12.49
C GLN A 225 14.30 -26.23 12.54
N ASP A 226 13.00 -26.24 12.19
CA ASP A 226 12.15 -25.07 12.30
C ASP A 226 12.03 -24.63 13.76
N ARG A 227 11.85 -25.56 14.69
CA ARG A 227 11.76 -25.28 16.14
C ARG A 227 13.07 -24.77 16.75
N LYS A 228 14.21 -25.09 16.13
CA LYS A 228 15.51 -24.51 16.52
C LYS A 228 15.70 -23.10 16.01
N LYS A 229 15.04 -22.77 14.90
CA LYS A 229 15.19 -21.48 14.22
C LYS A 229 14.20 -20.44 14.72
N TYR A 230 12.97 -20.84 15.04
CA TYR A 230 11.91 -19.92 15.41
C TYR A 230 11.28 -20.29 16.77
N ILE A 231 10.80 -19.27 17.48
CA ILE A 231 9.86 -19.45 18.59
C ILE A 231 8.48 -19.67 17.95
N ILE A 232 8.03 -20.92 17.85
CA ILE A 232 6.81 -21.27 17.12
C ILE A 232 5.62 -21.40 18.08
N GLU A 233 4.60 -20.60 17.81
CA GLU A 233 3.30 -20.64 18.46
C GLU A 233 2.26 -21.25 17.50
N SER A 234 1.71 -22.42 17.85
CA SER A 234 0.88 -23.22 16.94
C SER A 234 -0.38 -23.78 17.62
#